data_950e26ea58922ad7e6570d6abad6368d
#
_entry.id   950e26ea58922ad7e6570d6abad6368d
#
_cell.length_a   1.000
_cell.length_b   1.000
_cell.length_c   1.000
_cell.angle_alpha   90.00
_cell.angle_beta   90.00
_cell.angle_gamma   90.00
#
_symmetry.space_group_name_H-M   'P 1'
#
loop_
_entity.id
_entity.type
_entity.pdbx_description
1 polymer ?
#
loop_
_entity_poly.entity_id
_entity_poly.type
_entity_poly.pdbx_seq_one_letter_code
_entity_poly.pdbx_strand_id
1 'polypeptide(L)'
;MCIRDRNEAADEDLARLRMIGNDDISALTELEAFRYRGFNRGLWLRMQNIHAQQQLGVLDDSFWYTYSRIICSLYALPGVRATWPDHVSVLAPDFVEFVESCDR
;
A
#
# COMPACT_ATOMS: atom_id res chain seq x y z
N MET A 1 -11.23 -28.96 -3.40
CA MET A 1 -10.45 -28.86 -4.66
C MET A 1 -10.76 -27.58 -5.39
N CYS A 2 -12.00 -27.35 -5.85
CA CYS A 2 -12.35 -26.15 -6.62
C CYS A 2 -12.11 -24.84 -5.86
N ILE A 3 -12.40 -24.80 -4.56
CA ILE A 3 -12.22 -23.60 -3.74
C ILE A 3 -10.74 -23.26 -3.62
N ARG A 4 -9.90 -24.28 -3.42
CA ARG A 4 -8.45 -24.09 -3.31
C ARG A 4 -7.87 -23.57 -4.63
N ASP A 5 -8.30 -24.14 -5.75
CA ASP A 5 -7.83 -23.74 -7.08
C ASP A 5 -8.22 -22.29 -7.40
N ARG A 6 -9.43 -21.87 -6.98
CA ARG A 6 -9.90 -20.48 -7.16
C ARG A 6 -9.06 -19.52 -6.33
N ASN A 7 -8.71 -19.89 -5.09
CA ASN A 7 -7.91 -19.04 -4.23
C ASN A 7 -6.50 -18.88 -4.79
N GLU A 8 -5.92 -19.97 -5.29
CA GLU A 8 -4.59 -19.90 -5.92
C GLU A 8 -4.62 -19.02 -7.16
N ALA A 9 -5.64 -19.13 -8.02
CA ALA A 9 -5.77 -18.30 -9.20
C ALA A 9 -5.96 -16.83 -8.84
N ALA A 10 -6.79 -16.55 -7.82
CA ALA A 10 -7.00 -15.17 -7.35
C ALA A 10 -5.72 -14.57 -6.78
N ASP A 11 -4.94 -15.36 -6.03
CA ASP A 11 -3.66 -14.91 -5.47
C ASP A 11 -2.64 -14.64 -6.57
N GLU A 12 -2.59 -15.48 -7.61
CA GLU A 12 -1.71 -15.26 -8.76
C GLU A 12 -2.08 -14.01 -9.53
N ASP A 13 -3.38 -13.77 -9.74
CA ASP A 13 -3.88 -12.58 -10.42
C ASP A 13 -3.54 -11.32 -9.64
N LEU A 14 -3.70 -11.35 -8.32
CA LEU A 14 -3.36 -10.22 -7.46
C LEU A 14 -1.86 -9.96 -7.48
N ALA A 15 -1.05 -11.01 -7.38
CA ALA A 15 0.40 -10.87 -7.43
C ALA A 15 0.86 -10.24 -8.76
N ARG A 16 0.29 -10.71 -9.87
CA ARG A 16 0.61 -10.16 -11.20
C ARG A 16 0.20 -8.69 -11.30
N LEU A 17 -1.00 -8.37 -10.84
CA LEU A 17 -1.53 -7.00 -10.83
C LEU A 17 -0.59 -6.07 -10.07
N ARG A 18 -0.14 -6.51 -8.90
CA ARG A 18 0.76 -5.72 -8.07
C ARG A 18 2.13 -5.56 -8.69
N MET A 19 2.70 -6.64 -9.25
CA MET A 19 4.01 -6.57 -9.89
C MET A 19 4.00 -5.57 -11.04
N ILE A 20 3.01 -5.66 -11.91
CA ILE A 20 2.91 -4.78 -13.07
C ILE A 20 2.62 -3.35 -12.63
N GLY A 21 1.61 -3.17 -11.77
CA GLY A 21 1.18 -1.85 -11.31
C GLY A 21 2.25 -1.12 -10.51
N ASN A 22 2.99 -1.83 -9.66
CA ASN A 22 4.07 -1.23 -8.87
C ASN A 22 5.19 -0.70 -9.75
N ASP A 23 5.42 -1.33 -10.88
CA ASP A 23 6.45 -0.90 -11.82
C ASP A 23 5.95 0.23 -12.73
N ASP A 24 4.75 0.07 -13.30
CA ASP A 24 4.20 1.04 -14.25
C ASP A 24 2.67 0.90 -14.31
N ILE A 25 1.95 1.83 -13.70
CA ILE A 25 0.49 1.79 -13.69
C ILE A 25 -0.09 1.92 -15.11
N SER A 26 0.62 2.57 -16.02
CA SER A 26 0.13 2.73 -17.39
C SER A 26 0.12 1.41 -18.18
N ALA A 27 0.80 0.38 -17.67
CA ALA A 27 0.78 -0.96 -18.27
C ALA A 27 -0.48 -1.75 -17.91
N LEU A 28 -1.31 -1.24 -16.99
CA LEU A 28 -2.56 -1.86 -16.58
C LEU A 28 -3.71 -1.37 -17.45
N THR A 29 -4.71 -2.24 -17.66
CA THR A 29 -5.98 -1.81 -18.24
C THR A 29 -6.70 -0.90 -17.26
N GLU A 30 -7.74 -0.21 -17.72
CA GLU A 30 -8.53 0.68 -16.86
C GLU A 30 -9.12 -0.06 -15.67
N LEU A 31 -9.67 -1.25 -15.88
CA LEU A 31 -10.22 -2.09 -14.81
C LEU A 31 -9.12 -2.54 -13.85
N GLU A 32 -7.99 -2.98 -14.38
CA GLU A 32 -6.86 -3.39 -13.56
C GLU A 32 -6.32 -2.23 -12.73
N ALA A 33 -6.23 -1.04 -13.31
CA ALA A 33 -5.78 0.15 -12.58
C ALA A 33 -6.75 0.50 -11.44
N PHE A 34 -8.06 0.35 -11.66
CA PHE A 34 -9.05 0.55 -10.62
C PHE A 34 -8.83 -0.42 -9.45
N ARG A 35 -8.63 -1.70 -9.76
CA ARG A 35 -8.37 -2.74 -8.74
C ARG A 35 -7.06 -2.48 -8.00
N TYR A 36 -6.04 -2.06 -8.72
CA TYR A 36 -4.73 -1.73 -8.15
C TYR A 36 -4.85 -0.57 -7.16
N ARG A 37 -5.57 0.49 -7.51
CA ARG A 37 -5.82 1.62 -6.60
C ARG A 37 -6.58 1.19 -5.36
N GLY A 38 -7.59 0.35 -5.52
CA GLY A 38 -8.35 -0.19 -4.38
C GLY A 38 -7.50 -1.00 -3.44
N PHE A 39 -6.61 -1.83 -3.98
CA PHE A 39 -5.66 -2.59 -3.18
C PHE A 39 -4.74 -1.65 -2.39
N ASN A 40 -4.19 -0.65 -3.04
CA ASN A 40 -3.30 0.32 -2.39
C ASN A 40 -4.01 1.10 -1.30
N ARG A 41 -5.28 1.45 -1.50
CA ARG A 41 -6.06 2.13 -0.47
C ARG A 41 -6.18 1.28 0.80
N GLY A 42 -6.53 0.00 0.64
CA GLY A 42 -6.61 -0.91 1.77
C GLY A 42 -5.28 -1.04 2.50
N LEU A 43 -4.19 -1.10 1.74
CA LEU A 43 -2.85 -1.18 2.29
C LEU A 43 -2.50 0.09 3.11
N TRP A 44 -2.77 1.27 2.55
CA TRP A 44 -2.51 2.54 3.25
C TRP A 44 -3.36 2.68 4.52
N LEU A 45 -4.61 2.24 4.50
CA LEU A 45 -5.45 2.28 5.69
C LEU A 45 -4.90 1.38 6.80
N ARG A 46 -4.38 0.21 6.46
CA ARG A 46 -3.72 -0.66 7.44
C ARG A 46 -2.46 -0.03 8.00
N MET A 47 -1.64 0.57 7.14
CA MET A 47 -0.40 1.23 7.58
C MET A 47 -0.71 2.45 8.45
N GLN A 48 -1.76 3.20 8.12
CA GLN A 48 -2.23 4.32 8.95
C GLN A 48 -2.60 3.85 10.36
N ASN A 49 -3.26 2.70 10.47
CA ASN A 49 -3.62 2.17 11.77
C ASN A 49 -2.38 1.84 12.61
N ILE A 50 -1.35 1.27 11.98
CA ILE A 50 -0.08 0.99 12.65
C ILE A 50 0.59 2.29 13.12
N HIS A 51 0.59 3.30 12.26
CA HIS A 51 1.14 4.63 12.61
C HIS A 51 0.40 5.22 13.81
N ALA A 52 -0.94 5.12 13.84
CA ALA A 52 -1.75 5.62 14.95
C ALA A 52 -1.37 4.92 16.26
N GLN A 53 -1.16 3.60 16.23
CA GLN A 53 -0.73 2.85 17.40
C GLN A 53 0.64 3.31 17.90
N GLN A 54 1.55 3.60 16.99
CA GLN A 54 2.87 4.12 17.34
C GLN A 54 2.73 5.49 18.00
N GLN A 55 1.89 6.37 17.46
CA GLN A 55 1.65 7.69 18.05
C GLN A 55 1.06 7.62 19.45
N LEU A 56 0.25 6.58 19.73
CA LEU A 56 -0.32 6.35 21.05
C LEU A 56 0.67 5.68 22.03
N GLY A 57 1.84 5.29 21.54
CA GLY A 57 2.87 4.68 22.38
C GLY A 57 2.61 3.22 22.74
N VAL A 58 1.68 2.54 22.04
CA VAL A 58 1.32 1.14 22.33
C VAL A 58 2.05 0.14 21.44
N LEU A 59 2.88 0.62 20.53
CA LEU A 59 3.62 -0.23 19.61
C LEU A 59 5.08 -0.29 20.02
N ASP A 60 5.66 -1.51 20.02
CA ASP A 60 7.06 -1.74 20.30
C ASP A 60 7.94 -0.97 19.29
N ASP A 61 9.00 -0.34 19.77
CA ASP A 61 9.92 0.45 18.93
C ASP A 61 10.53 -0.37 17.79
N SER A 62 10.91 -1.62 18.06
CA SER A 62 11.50 -2.49 17.03
C SER A 62 10.47 -2.83 15.94
N PHE A 63 9.23 -3.02 16.34
CA PHE A 63 8.13 -3.28 15.41
C PHE A 63 7.87 -2.04 14.54
N TRP A 64 7.82 -0.86 15.16
CA TRP A 64 7.65 0.38 14.43
C TRP A 64 8.81 0.64 13.46
N TYR A 65 10.03 0.36 13.87
CA TYR A 65 11.19 0.51 13.00
C TYR A 65 11.01 -0.29 11.71
N THR A 66 10.57 -1.55 11.83
CA THR A 66 10.34 -2.41 10.67
C THR A 66 9.23 -1.83 9.78
N TYR A 67 8.10 -1.45 10.37
CA TYR A 67 6.98 -0.94 9.59
C TYR A 67 7.26 0.40 8.94
N SER A 68 8.00 1.28 9.60
CA SER A 68 8.37 2.56 9.00
C SER A 68 9.20 2.36 7.74
N ARG A 69 10.07 1.37 7.73
CA ARG A 69 10.87 1.04 6.56
C ARG A 69 10.03 0.43 5.44
N ILE A 70 9.08 -0.42 5.80
CA ILE A 70 8.14 -1.00 4.82
C ILE A 70 7.32 0.12 4.16
N ILE A 71 6.80 1.05 4.95
CA ILE A 71 6.01 2.17 4.44
C ILE A 71 6.83 2.99 3.43
N CYS A 72 8.06 3.33 3.77
CA CYS A 72 8.91 4.11 2.86
C CYS A 72 9.29 3.31 1.60
N SER A 73 9.49 2.00 1.73
CA SER A 73 9.76 1.13 0.58
C SER A 73 8.57 1.08 -0.38
N LEU A 74 7.35 1.01 0.16
CA LEU A 74 6.14 1.05 -0.65
C LEU A 74 6.00 2.38 -1.37
N TYR A 75 6.22 3.47 -0.66
CA TYR A 75 6.09 4.82 -1.22
C TYR A 75 7.09 5.07 -2.35
N ALA A 76 8.21 4.39 -2.35
CA ALA A 76 9.24 4.52 -3.39
C ALA A 76 8.87 3.81 -4.70
N LEU A 77 7.90 2.88 -4.67
CA LEU A 77 7.51 2.15 -5.89
C LEU A 77 6.80 3.09 -6.87
N PRO A 78 7.16 3.08 -8.16
CA PRO A 78 6.61 4.04 -9.12
C PRO A 78 5.09 4.04 -9.21
N GLY A 79 4.45 2.87 -9.25
CA GLY A 79 3.00 2.77 -9.35
C GLY A 79 2.31 3.21 -8.07
N VAL A 80 2.88 2.90 -6.91
CA VAL A 80 2.34 3.36 -5.62
C VAL A 80 2.42 4.88 -5.53
N ARG A 81 3.55 5.45 -5.91
CA ARG A 81 3.74 6.89 -5.92
C ARG A 81 2.77 7.57 -6.90
N ALA A 82 2.54 6.98 -8.06
CA ALA A 82 1.62 7.52 -9.07
C ALA A 82 0.18 7.56 -8.56
N THR A 83 -0.22 6.61 -7.72
CA THR A 83 -1.59 6.55 -7.17
C THR A 83 -1.73 7.25 -5.82
N TRP A 84 -0.64 7.68 -5.21
CA TRP A 84 -0.65 8.32 -3.88
C TRP A 84 -1.62 9.49 -3.79
N PRO A 85 -1.65 10.43 -4.77
CA PRO A 85 -2.58 11.57 -4.69
C PRO A 85 -4.05 11.15 -4.57
N ASP A 86 -4.42 9.97 -5.05
CA ASP A 86 -5.81 9.49 -4.99
C ASP A 86 -6.22 9.13 -3.56
N HIS A 87 -5.27 8.95 -2.65
CA HIS A 87 -5.53 8.48 -1.28
C HIS A 87 -5.38 9.57 -0.23
N VAL A 88 -4.67 10.64 -0.54
CA VAL A 88 -4.29 11.67 0.44
C VAL A 88 -5.52 12.27 1.15
N SER A 89 -6.61 12.48 0.42
CA SER A 89 -7.81 13.11 0.99
C SER A 89 -8.55 12.25 2.01
N VAL A 90 -8.33 10.93 2.01
CA VAL A 90 -9.02 10.02 2.93
C VAL A 90 -8.12 9.54 4.07
N LEU A 91 -6.86 9.96 4.09
CA LEU A 91 -5.90 9.56 5.12
C LEU A 91 -5.72 10.69 6.13
N ALA A 92 -5.33 10.32 7.36
CA ALA A 92 -5.07 11.29 8.41
C ALA A 92 -3.88 12.19 8.03
N PRO A 93 -3.98 13.51 8.27
CA PRO A 93 -2.92 14.44 7.87
C PRO A 93 -1.55 14.13 8.43
N ASP A 94 -1.45 13.67 9.68
CA ASP A 94 -0.18 13.31 10.29
C ASP A 94 0.44 12.07 9.64
N PHE A 95 -0.38 11.11 9.22
CA PHE A 95 0.11 9.95 8.49
C PHE A 95 0.60 10.36 7.10
N VAL A 96 -0.14 11.21 6.39
CA VAL A 96 0.29 11.75 5.09
C VAL A 96 1.64 12.43 5.22
N GLU A 97 1.81 13.28 6.23
CA GLU A 97 3.07 13.95 6.49
C GLU A 97 4.20 12.95 6.72
N PHE A 98 3.95 11.91 7.50
CA PHE A 98 4.94 10.87 7.75
C PHE A 98 5.36 10.18 6.46
N VAL A 99 4.39 9.74 5.64
CA VAL A 99 4.69 9.05 4.37
C VAL A 99 5.49 9.94 3.43
N GLU A 100 5.08 11.19 3.29
CA GLU A 100 5.77 12.13 2.41
C GLU A 100 7.16 12.51 2.91
N SER A 101 7.40 12.35 4.21
CA SER A 101 8.72 12.55 4.79
C SER A 101 9.73 11.49 4.38
N CYS A 102 9.27 10.36 3.82
CA CYS A 102 10.16 9.30 3.31
C CYS A 102 11.08 9.81 2.20
N ASP A 103 10.75 10.90 1.54
CA ASP A 103 11.57 11.52 0.48
C ASP A 103 12.68 12.42 1.03
N ARG A 104 12.69 12.68 2.32
CA ARG A 104 13.65 13.61 2.93
C ARG A 104 14.91 12.96 3.44
#